data_245b007a9954f78f8f442a13cf05d5d5
#
_entry.id   245b007a9954f78f8f442a13cf05d5d5
#
_cell.length_a   1.000
_cell.length_b   1.000
_cell.length_c   1.000
_cell.angle_alpha   90.00
_cell.angle_beta   90.00
_cell.angle_gamma   90.00
#
_symmetry.space_group_name_H-M   'P 1'
#
loop_
_entity.id
_entity.type
_entity.pdbx_description
1 polymer ?
#
loop_
_entity_poly.entity_id
_entity_poly.type
_entity_poly.pdbx_seq_one_letter_code
_entity_poly.pdbx_strand_id
1 'polypeptide(L)'
;EASAKDHFPAQGLARYDLNEPAARLTINQQAFGFGGFNQMSREQYVLTQDGIYPLSLRYGSLLPKSVHQVISRQVFAADEAPVAFRLADFALAQNDGKWQLTPPGADLGADDLTRWVDEWRLASALAVLPLSNRTAMTRVKVTLKPGTDIFISVLQREPQFVIARSDQPYEYQLSGEAGKRLLAPPAAEPAKTEAATVATAAQPA
;
A
#
# COMPACT_ATOMS: atom_id res chain seq x y z
N GLU A 1 -24.23 -5.07 -1.09
CA GLU A 1 -25.31 -4.16 -0.67
C GLU A 1 -25.84 -4.59 0.69
N ALA A 2 -25.92 -3.66 1.66
CA ALA A 2 -26.50 -3.93 2.98
C ALA A 2 -28.02 -3.78 2.89
N SER A 3 -28.75 -4.78 3.32
CA SER A 3 -30.20 -4.77 3.36
C SER A 3 -30.68 -5.03 4.79
N ALA A 4 -31.49 -4.13 5.31
CA ALA A 4 -32.22 -4.32 6.57
C ALA A 4 -33.64 -4.78 6.27
N LYS A 5 -34.11 -5.75 7.06
CA LYS A 5 -35.50 -6.23 6.95
C LYS A 5 -36.47 -5.31 7.72
N ASP A 6 -35.98 -4.74 8.81
CA ASP A 6 -36.75 -3.91 9.73
C ASP A 6 -36.11 -2.54 9.85
N HIS A 7 -36.90 -1.59 10.34
CA HIS A 7 -36.47 -0.23 10.58
C HIS A 7 -37.25 0.30 11.79
N PHE A 8 -36.54 0.97 12.71
CA PHE A 8 -37.10 1.57 13.89
C PHE A 8 -36.91 3.09 13.86
N PRO A 9 -37.86 3.88 14.44
CA PRO A 9 -37.67 5.31 14.55
C PRO A 9 -36.43 5.63 15.40
N ALA A 10 -35.77 6.75 15.12
CA ALA A 10 -34.57 7.22 15.84
C ALA A 10 -34.95 7.74 17.26
N GLN A 11 -35.56 6.88 18.08
CA GLN A 11 -36.01 7.18 19.44
C GLN A 11 -35.45 6.11 20.40
N GLY A 12 -35.24 6.51 21.66
CA GLY A 12 -34.76 5.59 22.68
C GLY A 12 -33.38 5.00 22.37
N LEU A 13 -32.48 5.83 21.87
CA LEU A 13 -31.15 5.41 21.37
C LEU A 13 -30.35 4.61 22.41
N ALA A 14 -30.55 4.85 23.71
CA ALA A 14 -29.90 4.12 24.78
C ALA A 14 -30.18 2.60 24.74
N ARG A 15 -31.37 2.18 24.26
CA ARG A 15 -31.75 0.77 24.16
C ARG A 15 -30.91 -0.01 23.12
N TYR A 16 -30.31 0.73 22.23
CA TYR A 16 -29.54 0.21 21.08
C TYR A 16 -28.04 0.58 21.19
N ASP A 17 -27.60 1.13 22.34
CA ASP A 17 -26.25 1.66 22.56
C ASP A 17 -25.85 2.69 21.50
N LEU A 18 -26.81 3.53 21.05
CA LEU A 18 -26.64 4.51 19.99
C LEU A 18 -26.50 5.95 20.50
N ASN A 19 -26.61 6.20 21.80
CA ASN A 19 -26.28 7.50 22.38
C ASN A 19 -24.78 7.81 22.19
N GLU A 20 -23.94 6.80 22.45
CA GLU A 20 -22.50 6.81 22.21
C GLU A 20 -22.13 5.58 21.35
N PRO A 21 -22.31 5.66 20.03
CA PRO A 21 -22.04 4.52 19.17
C PRO A 21 -20.56 4.11 19.25
N ALA A 22 -20.33 2.79 19.25
CA ALA A 22 -18.98 2.21 19.29
C ALA A 22 -18.10 2.62 18.09
N ALA A 23 -18.73 2.95 16.97
CA ALA A 23 -18.07 3.51 15.79
C ALA A 23 -18.99 4.48 15.06
N ARG A 24 -18.40 5.48 14.43
CA ARG A 24 -19.11 6.40 13.53
C ARG A 24 -18.40 6.41 12.18
N LEU A 25 -19.17 6.35 11.12
CA LEU A 25 -18.69 6.42 9.73
C LEU A 25 -19.48 7.51 9.01
N THR A 26 -18.79 8.35 8.26
CA THR A 26 -19.45 9.34 7.40
C THR A 26 -19.06 9.05 5.94
N ILE A 27 -20.06 8.86 5.09
CA ILE A 27 -19.88 8.64 3.65
C ILE A 27 -20.74 9.67 2.93
N ASN A 28 -20.13 10.50 2.07
CA ASN A 28 -20.84 11.51 1.28
C ASN A 28 -21.82 12.36 2.14
N GLN A 29 -21.37 12.83 3.31
CA GLN A 29 -22.14 13.61 4.28
C GLN A 29 -23.23 12.84 5.05
N GLN A 30 -23.47 11.57 4.76
CA GLN A 30 -24.33 10.70 5.54
C GLN A 30 -23.57 10.08 6.71
N ALA A 31 -24.07 10.28 7.93
CA ALA A 31 -23.49 9.71 9.12
C ALA A 31 -24.18 8.40 9.50
N PHE A 32 -23.36 7.41 9.86
CA PHE A 32 -23.78 6.09 10.33
C PHE A 32 -23.19 5.86 11.72
N GLY A 33 -24.03 5.63 12.72
CA GLY A 33 -23.61 5.29 14.08
C GLY A 33 -23.81 3.81 14.34
N PHE A 34 -22.76 3.08 14.67
CA PHE A 34 -22.81 1.64 14.97
C PHE A 34 -22.91 1.44 16.48
N GLY A 35 -24.06 0.97 16.93
CA GLY A 35 -24.40 0.76 18.33
C GLY A 35 -24.22 -0.69 18.78
N GLY A 36 -25.07 -1.10 19.73
CA GLY A 36 -25.11 -2.44 20.28
C GLY A 36 -25.52 -3.50 19.27
N PHE A 37 -25.39 -4.74 19.67
CA PHE A 37 -25.75 -5.90 18.82
C PHE A 37 -26.68 -6.85 19.53
N ASN A 38 -27.57 -7.46 18.77
CA ASN A 38 -28.43 -8.54 19.23
C ASN A 38 -27.74 -9.89 18.98
N GLN A 39 -27.40 -10.58 20.07
CA GLN A 39 -26.71 -11.86 19.99
C GLN A 39 -27.56 -12.98 19.36
N MET A 40 -28.89 -12.90 19.53
CA MET A 40 -29.81 -13.91 19.02
C MET A 40 -29.98 -13.83 17.50
N SER A 41 -30.21 -12.61 16.98
CA SER A 41 -30.37 -12.38 15.52
C SER A 41 -29.05 -12.17 14.80
N ARG A 42 -27.91 -11.99 15.51
CA ARG A 42 -26.60 -11.61 14.97
C ARG A 42 -26.63 -10.32 14.14
N GLU A 43 -27.40 -9.37 14.62
CA GLU A 43 -27.55 -8.06 13.99
C GLU A 43 -26.98 -6.97 14.90
N GLN A 44 -26.41 -5.94 14.28
CA GLN A 44 -25.95 -4.72 14.92
C GLN A 44 -26.90 -3.58 14.57
N TYR A 45 -27.23 -2.74 15.54
CA TYR A 45 -28.05 -1.58 15.32
C TYR A 45 -27.23 -0.44 14.72
N VAL A 46 -27.71 0.10 13.61
CA VAL A 46 -27.04 1.19 12.88
C VAL A 46 -28.00 2.38 12.81
N LEU A 47 -27.58 3.50 13.39
CA LEU A 47 -28.29 4.77 13.30
C LEU A 47 -27.94 5.47 12.00
N THR A 48 -28.96 5.92 11.29
CA THR A 48 -28.86 6.79 10.11
C THR A 48 -29.69 8.06 10.34
N GLN A 49 -29.77 8.93 9.34
CA GLN A 49 -30.68 10.09 9.39
C GLN A 49 -32.15 9.68 9.43
N ASP A 50 -32.49 8.56 8.81
CA ASP A 50 -33.88 8.11 8.65
C ASP A 50 -34.36 7.19 9.78
N GLY A 51 -33.46 6.67 10.61
CA GLY A 51 -33.81 5.75 11.67
C GLY A 51 -32.73 4.78 12.08
N ILE A 52 -33.15 3.74 12.82
CA ILE A 52 -32.27 2.67 13.31
C ILE A 52 -32.54 1.41 12.50
N TYR A 53 -31.49 0.84 11.95
CA TYR A 53 -31.53 -0.35 11.11
C TYR A 53 -30.74 -1.49 11.75
N PRO A 54 -31.38 -2.66 12.02
CA PRO A 54 -30.65 -3.86 12.37
C PRO A 54 -29.97 -4.43 11.12
N LEU A 55 -28.66 -4.43 11.11
CA LEU A 55 -27.83 -4.96 10.02
C LEU A 55 -27.02 -6.15 10.49
N SER A 56 -26.73 -7.09 9.59
CA SER A 56 -25.85 -8.22 9.89
C SER A 56 -24.55 -7.72 10.53
N LEU A 57 -24.12 -8.37 11.61
CA LEU A 57 -22.91 -8.04 12.38
C LEU A 57 -21.64 -7.99 11.50
N ARG A 58 -21.63 -8.72 10.38
CA ARG A 58 -20.53 -8.69 9.42
C ARG A 58 -20.16 -7.30 8.93
N TYR A 59 -21.13 -6.39 8.79
CA TYR A 59 -20.86 -5.03 8.30
C TYR A 59 -20.10 -4.18 9.33
N GLY A 60 -20.45 -4.28 10.61
CA GLY A 60 -19.69 -3.63 11.67
C GLY A 60 -18.27 -4.19 11.83
N SER A 61 -18.08 -5.49 11.59
CA SER A 61 -16.76 -6.13 11.68
C SER A 61 -15.83 -5.73 10.54
N LEU A 62 -16.37 -5.26 9.41
CA LEU A 62 -15.60 -4.76 8.27
C LEU A 62 -15.18 -3.30 8.41
N LEU A 63 -15.68 -2.58 9.43
CA LEU A 63 -15.26 -1.20 9.66
C LEU A 63 -13.77 -1.14 9.98
N PRO A 64 -13.05 -0.19 9.38
CA PRO A 64 -11.65 -0.01 9.70
C PRO A 64 -11.50 0.42 11.17
N LYS A 65 -10.65 -0.27 11.92
CA LYS A 65 -10.38 0.02 13.33
C LYS A 65 -9.41 1.18 13.52
N SER A 66 -8.72 1.58 12.45
CA SER A 66 -7.82 2.72 12.43
C SER A 66 -7.74 3.33 11.04
N VAL A 67 -7.36 4.60 10.97
CA VAL A 67 -7.15 5.31 9.70
C VAL A 67 -6.11 4.62 8.82
N HIS A 68 -5.11 3.97 9.41
CA HIS A 68 -4.04 3.27 8.69
C HIS A 68 -4.54 2.07 7.86
N GLN A 69 -5.72 1.53 8.18
CA GLN A 69 -6.33 0.45 7.41
C GLN A 69 -6.98 0.92 6.10
N VAL A 70 -7.22 2.23 5.96
CA VAL A 70 -7.82 2.83 4.75
C VAL A 70 -6.84 3.67 3.94
N ILE A 71 -5.61 3.84 4.42
CA ILE A 71 -4.54 4.50 3.67
C ILE A 71 -4.08 3.57 2.54
N SER A 72 -3.77 4.17 1.38
CA SER A 72 -3.18 3.43 0.27
C SER A 72 -1.90 2.71 0.70
N ARG A 73 -1.77 1.46 0.29
CA ARG A 73 -0.55 0.67 0.51
C ARG A 73 0.54 0.95 -0.51
N GLN A 74 0.24 1.71 -1.57
CA GLN A 74 1.22 2.11 -2.58
C GLN A 74 2.18 3.14 -1.98
N VAL A 75 3.47 2.94 -2.18
CA VAL A 75 4.50 3.88 -1.71
C VAL A 75 4.40 5.21 -2.47
N PHE A 76 4.05 5.16 -3.75
CA PHE A 76 3.76 6.33 -4.58
C PHE A 76 2.28 6.33 -4.97
N ALA A 77 1.66 7.50 -4.96
CA ALA A 77 0.31 7.67 -5.49
C ALA A 77 0.29 7.53 -7.03
N ALA A 78 -0.88 7.26 -7.60
CA ALA A 78 -1.01 7.01 -9.04
C ALA A 78 -0.61 8.22 -9.92
N ASP A 79 -0.74 9.42 -9.38
CA ASP A 79 -0.38 10.69 -10.01
C ASP A 79 1.07 11.12 -9.73
N GLU A 80 1.78 10.44 -8.83
CA GLU A 80 3.18 10.71 -8.53
C GLU A 80 4.09 10.01 -9.55
N ALA A 81 4.93 10.79 -10.21
CA ALA A 81 5.90 10.28 -11.17
C ALA A 81 7.33 10.58 -10.71
N PRO A 82 8.04 9.61 -10.14
CA PRO A 82 9.46 9.76 -9.85
C PRO A 82 10.27 10.00 -11.14
N VAL A 83 11.16 10.99 -11.10
CA VAL A 83 12.07 11.34 -12.20
C VAL A 83 13.55 11.22 -11.81
N ALA A 84 13.85 11.10 -10.52
CA ALA A 84 15.18 10.80 -10.04
C ALA A 84 15.15 10.06 -8.69
N PHE A 85 16.14 9.19 -8.50
CA PHE A 85 16.43 8.49 -7.26
C PHE A 85 17.91 8.69 -6.92
N ARG A 86 18.21 9.00 -5.66
CA ARG A 86 19.58 9.06 -5.15
C ARG A 86 19.68 8.21 -3.89
N LEU A 87 20.45 7.16 -3.99
CA LEU A 87 20.84 6.28 -2.88
C LEU A 87 22.28 6.62 -2.46
N ALA A 88 22.82 5.87 -1.47
CA ALA A 88 24.18 6.12 -0.98
C ALA A 88 25.25 5.87 -2.06
N ASP A 89 25.10 4.79 -2.83
CA ASP A 89 26.13 4.29 -3.73
C ASP A 89 25.85 4.59 -5.21
N PHE A 90 24.62 4.96 -5.56
CA PHE A 90 24.23 5.24 -6.94
C PHE A 90 23.06 6.21 -7.03
N ALA A 91 22.87 6.76 -8.23
CA ALA A 91 21.73 7.59 -8.56
C ALA A 91 21.17 7.22 -9.95
N LEU A 92 19.85 7.24 -10.06
CA LEU A 92 19.12 7.19 -11.32
C LEU A 92 18.43 8.52 -11.56
N ALA A 93 18.55 9.06 -12.77
CA ALA A 93 17.80 10.26 -13.17
C ALA A 93 17.31 10.13 -14.60
N GLN A 94 16.16 10.73 -14.88
CA GLN A 94 15.58 10.79 -16.21
C GLN A 94 16.09 12.06 -16.93
N ASN A 95 16.80 11.86 -18.03
CA ASN A 95 17.25 12.95 -18.94
C ASN A 95 16.63 12.71 -20.32
N ASP A 96 15.93 13.67 -20.85
CA ASP A 96 15.24 13.59 -22.15
C ASP A 96 14.38 12.32 -22.32
N GLY A 97 13.69 11.93 -21.24
CA GLY A 97 12.82 10.75 -21.22
C GLY A 97 13.55 9.41 -21.05
N LYS A 98 14.89 9.39 -20.96
CA LYS A 98 15.69 8.19 -20.79
C LYS A 98 16.30 8.12 -19.39
N TRP A 99 16.25 6.98 -18.75
CA TRP A 99 16.90 6.74 -17.48
C TRP A 99 18.42 6.59 -17.63
N GLN A 100 19.15 7.20 -16.72
CA GLN A 100 20.62 7.14 -16.67
C GLN A 100 21.07 6.79 -15.25
N LEU A 101 21.97 5.82 -15.14
CA LEU A 101 22.57 5.39 -13.89
C LEU A 101 23.92 6.09 -13.67
N THR A 102 24.18 6.54 -12.45
CA THR A 102 25.46 7.14 -12.04
C THR A 102 25.93 6.50 -10.74
N PRO A 103 27.14 5.90 -10.68
CA PRO A 103 28.03 5.66 -11.81
C PRO A 103 27.43 4.70 -12.84
N PRO A 104 27.86 4.75 -14.11
CA PRO A 104 27.38 3.84 -15.14
C PRO A 104 27.63 2.39 -14.74
N GLY A 105 26.63 1.53 -14.90
CA GLY A 105 26.77 0.08 -14.75
C GLY A 105 27.23 -0.58 -16.06
N ALA A 106 28.04 -1.63 -15.95
CA ALA A 106 28.38 -2.44 -17.11
C ALA A 106 27.14 -3.26 -17.54
N ASP A 107 26.91 -3.36 -18.84
CA ASP A 107 25.92 -4.24 -19.47
C ASP A 107 24.45 -4.01 -19.06
N LEU A 108 24.09 -2.79 -18.65
CA LEU A 108 22.71 -2.41 -18.33
C LEU A 108 22.01 -1.77 -19.51
N GLY A 109 20.88 -2.34 -19.91
CA GLY A 109 19.99 -1.78 -20.92
C GLY A 109 19.02 -0.73 -20.33
N ALA A 110 18.37 0.04 -21.22
CA ALA A 110 17.34 0.99 -20.83
C ALA A 110 16.15 0.30 -20.11
N ASP A 111 15.86 -0.94 -20.51
CA ASP A 111 14.78 -1.74 -19.93
C ASP A 111 15.09 -2.18 -18.49
N ASP A 112 16.36 -2.45 -18.16
CA ASP A 112 16.77 -2.81 -16.81
C ASP A 112 16.59 -1.64 -15.84
N LEU A 113 16.96 -0.43 -16.30
CA LEU A 113 16.78 0.79 -15.53
C LEU A 113 15.29 1.11 -15.33
N THR A 114 14.49 0.94 -16.38
CA THR A 114 13.03 1.15 -16.32
C THR A 114 12.38 0.17 -15.36
N ARG A 115 12.76 -1.11 -15.42
CA ARG A 115 12.25 -2.15 -14.52
C ARG A 115 12.54 -1.82 -13.05
N TRP A 116 13.76 -1.38 -12.74
CA TRP A 116 14.10 -0.97 -11.38
C TRP A 116 13.26 0.21 -10.88
N VAL A 117 12.99 1.20 -11.73
CA VAL A 117 12.11 2.32 -11.39
C VAL A 117 10.67 1.85 -11.18
N ASP A 118 10.20 0.93 -12.02
CA ASP A 118 8.85 0.37 -11.90
C ASP A 118 8.68 -0.46 -10.62
N GLU A 119 9.73 -1.15 -10.15
CA GLU A 119 9.70 -1.79 -8.83
C GLU A 119 9.41 -0.79 -7.71
N TRP A 120 10.01 0.39 -7.74
CA TRP A 120 9.70 1.47 -6.80
C TRP A 120 8.28 2.02 -6.98
N ARG A 121 7.87 2.31 -8.23
CA ARG A 121 6.55 2.87 -8.55
C ARG A 121 5.41 1.94 -8.15
N LEU A 122 5.61 0.64 -8.31
CA LEU A 122 4.63 -0.40 -8.02
C LEU A 122 4.78 -0.96 -6.60
N ALA A 123 5.74 -0.46 -5.82
CA ALA A 123 5.97 -0.92 -4.46
C ALA A 123 4.71 -0.76 -3.61
N SER A 124 4.22 -1.89 -3.09
CA SER A 124 3.03 -1.95 -2.25
C SER A 124 3.37 -2.56 -0.90
N ALA A 125 2.95 -1.89 0.16
CA ALA A 125 3.16 -2.34 1.52
C ALA A 125 2.20 -3.49 1.90
N LEU A 126 2.67 -4.39 2.74
CA LEU A 126 1.86 -5.39 3.42
C LEU A 126 0.95 -4.72 4.47
N ALA A 127 1.48 -3.70 5.13
CA ALA A 127 0.76 -2.89 6.11
C ALA A 127 1.26 -1.44 6.12
N VAL A 128 0.37 -0.51 6.48
CA VAL A 128 0.69 0.88 6.80
C VAL A 128 0.45 1.06 8.31
N LEU A 129 1.42 1.63 9.00
CA LEU A 129 1.42 1.79 10.45
C LEU A 129 1.67 3.25 10.84
N PRO A 130 1.32 3.67 12.06
CA PRO A 130 1.73 4.96 12.59
C PRO A 130 3.26 5.10 12.53
N LEU A 131 3.73 6.31 12.24
CA LEU A 131 5.17 6.60 12.25
C LEU A 131 5.75 6.31 13.63
N SER A 132 6.77 5.46 13.70
CA SER A 132 7.49 5.14 14.92
C SER A 132 8.67 6.09 15.16
N ASN A 133 9.23 6.05 16.37
CA ASN A 133 10.43 6.82 16.72
C ASN A 133 11.74 6.10 16.32
N ARG A 134 11.71 5.23 15.31
CA ARG A 134 12.91 4.53 14.84
C ARG A 134 13.85 5.49 14.14
N THR A 135 15.15 5.32 14.40
CA THR A 135 16.18 6.08 13.70
C THR A 135 16.35 5.55 12.28
N ALA A 136 16.44 6.44 11.30
CA ALA A 136 16.68 6.07 9.92
C ALA A 136 18.10 5.48 9.75
N MET A 137 18.19 4.29 9.18
CA MET A 137 19.45 3.61 8.84
C MET A 137 20.11 4.24 7.60
N THR A 138 19.30 4.60 6.62
CA THR A 138 19.71 5.28 5.39
C THR A 138 18.52 6.04 4.81
N ARG A 139 18.79 6.91 3.84
CA ARG A 139 17.76 7.70 3.16
C ARG A 139 17.93 7.61 1.66
N VAL A 140 16.82 7.49 0.97
CA VAL A 140 16.73 7.60 -0.48
C VAL A 140 16.07 8.93 -0.80
N LYS A 141 16.74 9.79 -1.55
CA LYS A 141 16.13 11.00 -2.07
C LYS A 141 15.43 10.66 -3.38
N VAL A 142 14.18 11.03 -3.50
CA VAL A 142 13.38 10.84 -4.70
C VAL A 142 12.89 12.21 -5.18
N THR A 143 13.14 12.53 -6.43
CA THR A 143 12.59 13.74 -7.07
C THR A 143 11.36 13.31 -7.88
N LEU A 144 10.22 13.91 -7.58
CA LEU A 144 8.96 13.73 -8.31
C LEU A 144 8.80 14.78 -9.39
N LYS A 145 8.05 14.51 -10.42
CA LYS A 145 7.59 15.53 -11.36
C LYS A 145 6.46 16.35 -10.69
N PRO A 146 6.48 17.70 -10.72
CA PRO A 146 7.33 18.62 -11.51
C PRO A 146 8.60 19.14 -10.80
N GLY A 147 9.22 18.41 -9.89
CA GLY A 147 10.48 18.81 -9.26
C GLY A 147 10.45 18.81 -7.72
N THR A 148 9.43 18.22 -7.11
CA THR A 148 9.33 18.07 -5.66
C THR A 148 10.25 16.97 -5.16
N ASP A 149 11.08 17.29 -4.18
CA ASP A 149 11.94 16.31 -3.51
C ASP A 149 11.24 15.71 -2.29
N ILE A 150 11.26 14.40 -2.18
CA ILE A 150 10.87 13.66 -0.98
C ILE A 150 12.01 12.77 -0.52
N PHE A 151 12.05 12.48 0.78
CA PHE A 151 13.03 11.56 1.35
C PHE A 151 12.30 10.31 1.86
N ILE A 152 12.79 9.15 1.44
CA ILE A 152 12.34 7.85 1.95
C ILE A 152 13.40 7.38 2.93
N SER A 153 13.05 7.39 4.21
CA SER A 153 13.89 6.89 5.29
C SER A 153 13.71 5.38 5.44
N VAL A 154 14.79 4.62 5.37
CA VAL A 154 14.78 3.19 5.68
C VAL A 154 14.93 3.04 7.19
N LEU A 155 13.91 2.52 7.85
CA LEU A 155 13.83 2.36 9.30
C LEU A 155 14.24 0.96 9.76
N GLN A 156 14.04 -0.04 8.89
CA GLN A 156 14.38 -1.44 9.15
C GLN A 156 14.59 -2.17 7.83
N ARG A 157 15.54 -3.12 7.80
CA ARG A 157 15.79 -3.97 6.60
C ARG A 157 15.24 -5.38 6.76
N GLU A 158 15.34 -5.96 7.95
CA GLU A 158 14.93 -7.33 8.25
C GLU A 158 14.23 -7.42 9.61
N PRO A 159 13.31 -8.38 9.80
CA PRO A 159 12.78 -9.37 8.86
C PRO A 159 11.82 -8.76 7.82
N GLN A 160 11.30 -7.56 8.06
CA GLN A 160 10.46 -6.78 7.17
C GLN A 160 11.19 -5.50 6.79
N PHE A 161 11.01 -5.07 5.57
CA PHE A 161 11.53 -3.80 5.09
C PHE A 161 10.56 -2.68 5.47
N VAL A 162 11.01 -1.76 6.33
CA VAL A 162 10.18 -0.66 6.82
C VAL A 162 10.74 0.66 6.35
N ILE A 163 9.90 1.44 5.70
CA ILE A 163 10.25 2.77 5.19
C ILE A 163 9.22 3.81 5.63
N ALA A 164 9.66 5.06 5.72
CA ALA A 164 8.80 6.22 5.95
C ALA A 164 9.12 7.32 4.94
N ARG A 165 8.09 7.97 4.41
CA ARG A 165 8.23 9.16 3.56
C ARG A 165 8.27 10.41 4.42
N SER A 166 9.06 11.41 4.00
CA SER A 166 9.21 12.66 4.75
C SER A 166 7.96 13.55 4.76
N ASP A 167 7.05 13.33 3.83
CA ASP A 167 5.82 14.09 3.62
C ASP A 167 4.57 13.41 4.21
N GLN A 168 4.74 12.27 4.90
CA GLN A 168 3.63 11.48 5.42
C GLN A 168 3.86 11.06 6.89
N PRO A 169 2.81 11.02 7.73
CA PRO A 169 2.94 10.71 9.14
C PRO A 169 2.83 9.20 9.45
N TYR A 170 3.25 8.34 8.55
CA TYR A 170 3.16 6.88 8.70
C TYR A 170 4.33 6.15 8.05
N GLU A 171 4.49 4.88 8.37
CA GLU A 171 5.49 3.99 7.81
C GLU A 171 4.85 2.85 7.02
N TYR A 172 5.57 2.40 6.00
CA TYR A 172 5.18 1.31 5.12
C TYR A 172 6.01 0.07 5.45
N GLN A 173 5.35 -1.05 5.73
CA GLN A 173 5.99 -2.34 5.89
C GLN A 173 5.90 -3.13 4.59
N LEU A 174 7.03 -3.42 3.97
CA LEU A 174 7.16 -4.25 2.78
C LEU A 174 7.82 -5.59 3.14
N SER A 175 7.83 -6.54 2.21
CA SER A 175 8.59 -7.77 2.38
C SER A 175 10.10 -7.48 2.37
N GLY A 176 10.90 -8.29 3.09
CA GLY A 176 12.36 -8.16 3.07
C GLY A 176 12.95 -8.32 1.66
N GLU A 177 12.35 -9.18 0.83
CA GLU A 177 12.78 -9.36 -0.57
C GLU A 177 12.50 -8.12 -1.43
N ALA A 178 11.36 -7.44 -1.23
CA ALA A 178 11.12 -6.16 -1.89
C ALA A 178 12.17 -5.12 -1.48
N GLY A 179 12.50 -5.06 -0.18
CA GLY A 179 13.54 -4.15 0.32
C GLY A 179 14.92 -4.40 -0.30
N LYS A 180 15.30 -5.66 -0.46
CA LYS A 180 16.56 -6.01 -1.12
C LYS A 180 16.60 -5.51 -2.56
N ARG A 181 15.53 -5.74 -3.34
CA ARG A 181 15.44 -5.28 -4.73
C ARG A 181 15.44 -3.75 -4.86
N LEU A 182 14.67 -3.09 -4.02
CA LEU A 182 14.56 -1.63 -4.05
C LEU A 182 15.86 -0.91 -3.69
N LEU A 183 16.68 -1.48 -2.79
CA LEU A 183 17.94 -0.88 -2.37
C LEU A 183 19.15 -1.34 -3.19
N ALA A 184 19.06 -2.46 -3.91
CA ALA A 184 20.11 -2.92 -4.79
C ALA A 184 20.19 -2.02 -6.03
N PRO A 185 21.40 -1.82 -6.62
CA PRO A 185 21.51 -1.17 -7.90
C PRO A 185 20.78 -1.99 -8.99
N PRO A 186 20.32 -1.35 -10.07
CA PRO A 186 19.77 -2.06 -11.21
C PRO A 186 20.70 -3.15 -11.69
N ALA A 187 20.16 -4.31 -12.04
CA ALA A 187 20.92 -5.45 -12.56
C ALA A 187 20.29 -5.94 -13.87
N ALA A 188 21.13 -6.43 -14.77
CA ALA A 188 20.66 -7.07 -16.00
C ALA A 188 19.84 -8.32 -15.64
N GLU A 189 18.76 -8.56 -16.39
CA GLU A 189 18.00 -9.80 -16.25
C GLU A 189 18.88 -10.98 -16.68
N PRO A 190 18.98 -12.06 -15.88
CA PRO A 190 19.66 -13.27 -16.35
C PRO A 190 18.99 -13.73 -17.63
N ALA A 191 19.79 -13.87 -18.71
CA ALA A 191 19.30 -14.32 -20.00
C ALA A 191 18.47 -15.59 -19.80
N LYS A 192 17.20 -15.58 -20.24
CA LYS A 192 16.38 -16.80 -20.29
C LYS A 192 17.13 -17.80 -21.14
N THR A 193 17.70 -18.82 -20.50
CA THR A 193 18.20 -19.98 -21.21
C THR A 193 17.01 -20.64 -21.88
N GLU A 194 16.85 -20.41 -23.20
CA GLU A 194 15.95 -21.21 -24.01
C GLU A 194 16.39 -22.65 -23.87
N ALA A 195 15.55 -23.47 -23.23
CA ALA A 195 15.74 -24.90 -23.18
C ALA A 195 15.75 -25.41 -24.62
N ALA A 196 16.95 -25.73 -25.10
CA ALA A 196 17.14 -26.38 -26.38
C ALA A 196 16.32 -27.68 -26.40
N THR A 197 15.26 -27.67 -27.18
CA THR A 197 14.50 -28.89 -27.50
C THR A 197 15.41 -29.84 -28.25
N VAL A 198 15.96 -30.79 -27.54
CA VAL A 198 16.68 -31.90 -28.17
C VAL A 198 15.63 -32.75 -28.91
N ALA A 199 15.56 -32.56 -30.19
CA ALA A 199 14.85 -33.48 -31.09
C ALA A 199 15.59 -34.83 -31.10
N THR A 200 15.03 -35.79 -30.39
CA THR A 200 15.46 -37.21 -30.51
C THR A 200 15.03 -37.70 -31.88
N ALA A 201 15.99 -37.84 -32.77
CA ALA A 201 15.81 -38.52 -34.03
C ALA A 201 15.52 -40.02 -33.77
N ALA A 202 14.34 -40.46 -34.16
CA ALA A 202 14.05 -41.90 -34.25
C ALA A 202 14.84 -42.52 -35.36
N GLN A 203 15.58 -43.57 -35.04
CA GLN A 203 16.15 -44.50 -36.04
C GLN A 203 15.10 -45.54 -36.41
N PRO A 204 14.96 -45.88 -37.69
CA PRO A 204 14.23 -47.07 -38.13
C PRO A 204 15.18 -48.25 -38.27
N ALA A 205 14.72 -49.39 -37.83
CA ALA A 205 15.18 -50.73 -38.32
C ALA A 205 13.98 -51.62 -38.57
#